data_37e68564b25dff42e9b8e927e31727a4
#
_entry.id   37e68564b25dff42e9b8e927e31727a4
#
_cell.length_a   1.000
_cell.length_b   1.000
_cell.length_c   1.000
_cell.angle_alpha   90.00
_cell.angle_beta   90.00
_cell.angle_gamma   90.00
#
_symmetry.space_group_name_H-M   'P 1'
#
loop_
_entity.id
_entity.type
_entity.pdbx_description
1 polymer ?
#
loop_
_entity_poly.entity_id
_entity_poly.type
_entity_poly.pdbx_seq_one_letter_code
_entity_poly.pdbx_strand_id
1 'polypeptide(L)'
;MADILNVRGRIFDIQRFSVHDGPGIRTIVFLKGCPLRCRWCCNPESQSYEFEELTLAGKTKTVGRDVSVGEVLETVKRDRIYYRRSGGGLTLSGGEAMFQADFAAALLEAAKQNGINTAIETTACAPFGKIEKLLPHLDYCLMDIKHMDSIKHKEFTKQPNELILENAERIAKSGANLTIRTPVIPTFNDTEEEIGAIARFASRLPGVKEMHLLPYHRIGQDKYTGLGREYTLSHITPPENEKMEKLQKIVQSYGLVAKIGG
;
A
#
# COMPACT_ATOMS: atom_id res chain seq x y z
N MET A 1 24.23 14.71 0.46
CA MET A 1 23.27 14.76 -0.69
C MET A 1 23.68 13.86 -1.85
N ALA A 2 24.93 13.90 -2.33
CA ALA A 2 25.31 13.04 -3.48
C ALA A 2 25.20 11.54 -3.19
N ASP A 3 25.34 11.10 -1.96
CA ASP A 3 25.34 9.67 -1.60
C ASP A 3 23.93 9.05 -1.67
N ILE A 4 22.91 9.71 -1.14
CA ILE A 4 21.53 9.18 -1.16
C ILE A 4 20.95 9.06 -2.58
N LEU A 5 21.36 9.94 -3.51
CA LEU A 5 20.87 9.92 -4.90
C LEU A 5 21.36 8.71 -5.69
N ASN A 6 22.47 8.09 -5.23
CA ASN A 6 23.06 6.92 -5.86
C ASN A 6 22.49 5.59 -5.33
N VAL A 7 21.74 5.62 -4.22
CA VAL A 7 21.08 4.41 -3.69
C VAL A 7 20.17 3.83 -4.76
N ARG A 8 20.28 2.53 -5.00
CA ARG A 8 19.53 1.84 -6.06
C ARG A 8 18.42 0.97 -5.49
N GLY A 9 17.35 0.86 -6.26
CA GLY A 9 16.23 -0.01 -5.97
C GLY A 9 15.58 -0.51 -7.25
N ARG A 10 14.69 -1.49 -7.10
CA ARG A 10 13.95 -2.08 -8.20
C ARG A 10 12.49 -1.69 -8.14
N ILE A 11 12.02 -1.04 -9.19
CA ILE A 11 10.63 -0.62 -9.37
C ILE A 11 10.02 -1.32 -10.57
N PHE A 12 8.69 -1.40 -10.64
CA PHE A 12 8.05 -1.89 -11.86
C PHE A 12 7.28 -0.80 -12.61
N ASP A 13 6.85 0.28 -11.92
CA ASP A 13 6.15 1.38 -12.58
C ASP A 13 6.30 2.70 -11.81
N ILE A 14 6.02 3.81 -12.49
CA ILE A 14 5.80 5.13 -11.92
C ILE A 14 4.51 5.68 -12.52
N GLN A 15 3.47 5.80 -11.70
CA GLN A 15 2.18 6.36 -12.10
C GLN A 15 2.08 7.80 -11.63
N ARG A 16 1.79 8.71 -12.55
CA ARG A 16 1.58 10.13 -12.25
C ARG A 16 0.08 10.42 -12.14
N PHE A 17 -0.26 11.49 -11.43
CA PHE A 17 -1.63 12.01 -11.30
C PHE A 17 -2.61 11.08 -10.59
N SER A 18 -2.15 10.30 -9.62
CA SER A 18 -3.07 9.55 -8.75
C SER A 18 -3.74 10.48 -7.72
N VAL A 19 -4.99 10.14 -7.36
CA VAL A 19 -5.82 10.89 -6.40
C VAL A 19 -6.37 10.00 -5.28
N HIS A 20 -5.98 8.72 -5.22
CA HIS A 20 -6.50 7.73 -4.28
C HIS A 20 -5.43 7.16 -3.31
N ASP A 21 -4.18 7.59 -3.43
CA ASP A 21 -3.05 6.98 -2.72
C ASP A 21 -2.41 7.98 -1.74
N GLY A 22 -3.26 8.69 -1.03
CA GLY A 22 -2.96 9.76 -0.08
C GLY A 22 -3.51 11.12 -0.49
N PRO A 23 -3.28 12.18 0.30
CA PRO A 23 -3.84 13.51 0.04
C PRO A 23 -3.34 14.13 -1.25
N GLY A 24 -4.23 14.78 -1.97
CA GLY A 24 -3.92 15.56 -3.17
C GLY A 24 -3.52 14.73 -4.39
N ILE A 25 -2.94 15.40 -5.39
CA ILE A 25 -2.43 14.73 -6.60
C ILE A 25 -1.04 14.17 -6.31
N ARG A 26 -0.83 12.87 -6.60
CA ARG A 26 0.40 12.17 -6.24
C ARG A 26 1.06 11.49 -7.43
N THR A 27 2.37 11.36 -7.35
CA THR A 27 3.12 10.43 -8.19
C THR A 27 3.42 9.20 -7.34
N ILE A 28 3.00 8.03 -7.82
CA ILE A 28 3.24 6.75 -7.15
C ILE A 28 4.45 6.09 -7.77
N VAL A 29 5.35 5.60 -6.93
CA VAL A 29 6.48 4.74 -7.33
C VAL A 29 6.20 3.34 -6.81
N PHE A 30 6.03 2.40 -7.73
CA PHE A 30 5.71 1.02 -7.42
C PHE A 30 6.97 0.15 -7.33
N LEU A 31 7.31 -0.28 -6.11
CA LEU A 31 8.47 -1.11 -5.84
C LEU A 31 8.18 -2.59 -6.09
N LYS A 32 9.23 -3.36 -6.45
CA LYS A 32 9.18 -4.82 -6.51
C LYS A 32 9.61 -5.46 -5.19
N GLY A 33 9.06 -6.64 -4.94
CA GLY A 33 9.28 -7.43 -3.73
C GLY A 33 8.16 -7.22 -2.70
N CYS A 34 7.50 -8.31 -2.33
CA CYS A 34 6.48 -8.33 -1.28
C CYS A 34 6.57 -9.65 -0.50
N PRO A 35 6.51 -9.67 0.84
CA PRO A 35 6.46 -10.90 1.60
C PRO A 35 5.09 -11.59 1.52
N LEU A 36 4.02 -10.84 1.19
CA LEU A 36 2.67 -11.36 1.08
C LEU A 36 2.39 -11.94 -0.32
N ARG A 37 1.41 -12.84 -0.38
CA ARG A 37 0.85 -13.43 -1.60
C ARG A 37 -0.67 -13.37 -1.54
N CYS A 38 -1.19 -12.14 -1.36
CA CYS A 38 -2.65 -11.91 -1.28
C CYS A 38 -3.34 -12.45 -2.52
N ARG A 39 -4.40 -13.25 -2.33
CA ARG A 39 -5.15 -13.87 -3.44
C ARG A 39 -5.80 -12.83 -4.37
N TRP A 40 -6.07 -11.62 -3.86
CA TRP A 40 -6.68 -10.49 -4.60
C TRP A 40 -5.69 -9.42 -5.08
N CYS A 41 -4.39 -9.71 -5.07
CA CYS A 41 -3.40 -8.70 -5.38
C CYS A 41 -3.63 -8.09 -6.77
N CYS A 42 -3.77 -6.75 -6.85
CA CYS A 42 -3.91 -6.06 -8.14
C CYS A 42 -2.59 -5.82 -8.86
N ASN A 43 -1.47 -6.03 -8.16
CA ASN A 43 -0.12 -5.91 -8.72
C ASN A 43 0.69 -7.20 -8.49
N PRO A 44 0.25 -8.38 -9.02
CA PRO A 44 0.98 -9.63 -8.81
C PRO A 44 2.41 -9.60 -9.36
N GLU A 45 2.68 -8.74 -10.34
CA GLU A 45 4.01 -8.47 -10.91
C GLU A 45 4.97 -7.80 -9.92
N SER A 46 4.45 -7.24 -8.81
CA SER A 46 5.28 -6.67 -7.75
C SER A 46 5.75 -7.69 -6.72
N GLN A 47 5.12 -8.85 -6.66
CA GLN A 47 5.34 -9.82 -5.58
C GLN A 47 6.76 -10.41 -5.59
N SER A 48 7.28 -10.73 -6.77
CA SER A 48 8.68 -11.16 -6.93
C SER A 48 9.59 -9.94 -6.97
N TYR A 49 10.76 -10.04 -6.36
CA TYR A 49 11.82 -9.04 -6.54
C TYR A 49 12.50 -9.18 -7.91
N GLU A 50 12.54 -10.39 -8.46
CA GLU A 50 13.19 -10.67 -9.74
C GLU A 50 12.44 -10.05 -10.91
N PHE A 51 13.14 -9.86 -12.02
CA PHE A 51 12.52 -9.50 -13.30
C PHE A 51 11.59 -10.62 -13.74
N GLU A 52 10.43 -10.26 -14.28
CA GLU A 52 9.44 -11.21 -14.75
C GLU A 52 8.91 -10.80 -16.12
N GLU A 53 8.58 -11.78 -16.95
CA GLU A 53 7.90 -11.53 -18.20
C GLU A 53 6.39 -11.49 -17.99
N LEU A 54 5.75 -10.40 -18.43
CA LEU A 54 4.31 -10.21 -18.36
C LEU A 54 3.74 -10.06 -19.77
N THR A 55 2.84 -10.98 -20.13
CA THR A 55 2.14 -10.94 -21.43
C THR A 55 0.72 -10.42 -21.25
N LEU A 56 0.42 -9.26 -21.81
CA LEU A 56 -0.93 -8.68 -21.83
C LEU A 56 -1.34 -8.35 -23.27
N ALA A 57 -2.55 -8.74 -23.66
CA ALA A 57 -3.08 -8.51 -25.00
C ALA A 57 -2.09 -8.93 -26.11
N GLY A 58 -1.43 -10.07 -25.94
CA GLY A 58 -0.47 -10.63 -26.89
C GLY A 58 0.90 -9.92 -26.94
N LYS A 59 1.15 -8.94 -26.06
CA LYS A 59 2.44 -8.25 -25.97
C LYS A 59 3.15 -8.66 -24.68
N THR A 60 4.37 -9.14 -24.82
CA THR A 60 5.24 -9.49 -23.69
C THR A 60 6.18 -8.32 -23.37
N LYS A 61 6.30 -8.00 -22.08
CA LYS A 61 7.26 -7.02 -21.58
C LYS A 61 7.96 -7.55 -20.33
N THR A 62 9.21 -7.21 -20.15
CA THR A 62 9.91 -7.41 -18.88
C THR A 62 9.39 -6.42 -17.83
N VAL A 63 9.00 -6.94 -16.67
CA VAL A 63 8.53 -6.14 -15.53
C VAL A 63 9.63 -6.04 -14.49
N GLY A 64 9.98 -4.81 -14.18
CA GLY A 64 11.06 -4.45 -13.30
C GLY A 64 12.13 -3.64 -14.01
N ARG A 65 12.72 -2.70 -13.30
CA ARG A 65 13.92 -1.97 -13.70
C ARG A 65 14.67 -1.49 -12.48
N ASP A 66 15.98 -1.57 -12.54
CA ASP A 66 16.84 -1.03 -11.50
C ASP A 66 17.09 0.46 -11.76
N VAL A 67 16.80 1.27 -10.76
CA VAL A 67 16.89 2.73 -10.83
C VAL A 67 17.63 3.28 -9.62
N SER A 68 18.23 4.46 -9.76
CA SER A 68 18.72 5.24 -8.63
C SER A 68 17.62 6.15 -8.07
N VAL A 69 17.79 6.57 -6.81
CA VAL A 69 16.94 7.61 -6.19
C VAL A 69 16.92 8.87 -7.05
N GLY A 70 18.07 9.28 -7.61
CA GLY A 70 18.17 10.47 -8.45
C GLY A 70 17.29 10.38 -9.70
N GLU A 71 17.33 9.24 -10.41
CA GLU A 71 16.50 9.01 -11.62
C GLU A 71 15.00 9.10 -11.31
N VAL A 72 14.57 8.49 -10.19
CA VAL A 72 13.17 8.54 -9.77
C VAL A 72 12.77 9.95 -9.36
N LEU A 73 13.62 10.64 -8.58
CA LEU A 73 13.36 11.98 -8.07
C LEU A 73 13.18 13.00 -9.23
N GLU A 74 13.96 12.88 -10.31
CA GLU A 74 13.79 13.74 -11.49
C GLU A 74 12.41 13.55 -12.14
N THR A 75 11.87 12.33 -12.14
CA THR A 75 10.50 12.09 -12.63
C THR A 75 9.47 12.70 -11.69
N VAL A 76 9.62 12.50 -10.37
CA VAL A 76 8.72 13.04 -9.34
C VAL A 76 8.68 14.57 -9.36
N LYS A 77 9.81 15.22 -9.52
CA LYS A 77 9.91 16.70 -9.57
C LYS A 77 9.10 17.34 -10.70
N ARG A 78 8.82 16.63 -11.80
CA ARG A 78 8.03 17.16 -12.93
C ARG A 78 6.62 17.57 -12.52
N ASP A 79 6.09 16.99 -11.44
CA ASP A 79 4.74 17.23 -10.97
C ASP A 79 4.62 18.24 -9.80
N ARG A 80 5.73 18.92 -9.43
CA ARG A 80 5.78 19.82 -8.27
C ARG A 80 4.69 20.90 -8.29
N ILE A 81 4.28 21.41 -9.45
CA ILE A 81 3.24 22.42 -9.53
C ILE A 81 1.89 21.87 -9.08
N TYR A 82 1.60 20.60 -9.38
CA TYR A 82 0.37 19.92 -8.96
C TYR A 82 0.39 19.62 -7.48
N TYR A 83 1.54 19.18 -6.93
CA TYR A 83 1.70 18.95 -5.50
C TYR A 83 1.44 20.19 -4.68
N ARG A 84 2.03 21.33 -5.07
CA ARG A 84 1.84 22.61 -4.38
C ARG A 84 0.38 23.06 -4.36
N ARG A 85 -0.38 22.80 -5.42
CA ARG A 85 -1.77 23.21 -5.54
C ARG A 85 -2.73 22.29 -4.81
N SER A 86 -2.43 21.02 -4.72
CA SER A 86 -3.33 20.00 -4.17
C SER A 86 -2.96 19.52 -2.77
N GLY A 87 -1.78 19.87 -2.25
CA GLY A 87 -1.23 19.27 -1.04
C GLY A 87 -0.69 17.83 -1.24
N GLY A 88 -0.53 17.40 -2.49
CA GLY A 88 -0.06 16.08 -2.86
C GLY A 88 1.46 15.91 -2.81
N GLY A 89 1.98 14.84 -3.44
CA GLY A 89 3.41 14.55 -3.43
C GLY A 89 3.78 13.17 -3.97
N LEU A 90 4.77 12.56 -3.35
CA LEU A 90 5.24 11.21 -3.64
C LEU A 90 4.52 10.17 -2.78
N THR A 91 4.09 9.06 -3.36
CA THR A 91 3.69 7.85 -2.64
C THR A 91 4.55 6.66 -3.07
N LEU A 92 5.08 5.91 -2.11
CA LEU A 92 5.69 4.62 -2.37
C LEU A 92 4.65 3.52 -2.16
N SER A 93 4.53 2.63 -3.13
CA SER A 93 3.57 1.53 -3.16
C SER A 93 4.15 0.33 -3.92
N GLY A 94 3.30 -0.55 -4.46
CA GLY A 94 3.68 -1.66 -5.34
C GLY A 94 3.63 -3.00 -4.64
N GLY A 95 4.79 -3.55 -4.27
CA GLY A 95 4.92 -4.68 -3.38
C GLY A 95 4.82 -4.23 -1.91
N GLU A 96 5.92 -4.38 -1.17
CA GLU A 96 6.04 -3.85 0.19
C GLU A 96 7.27 -2.92 0.25
N ALA A 97 7.09 -1.66 0.59
CA ALA A 97 8.17 -0.68 0.62
C ALA A 97 9.34 -1.10 1.51
N MET A 98 9.06 -1.77 2.64
CA MET A 98 10.07 -2.29 3.57
C MET A 98 10.87 -3.46 3.02
N PHE A 99 10.47 -4.04 1.87
CA PHE A 99 11.29 -5.05 1.20
C PHE A 99 12.60 -4.43 0.70
N GLN A 100 12.56 -3.14 0.32
CA GLN A 100 13.69 -2.33 -0.12
C GLN A 100 13.86 -1.10 0.79
N ALA A 101 13.94 -1.30 2.12
CA ALA A 101 13.87 -0.23 3.11
C ALA A 101 14.91 0.88 2.92
N ASP A 102 16.14 0.56 2.52
CA ASP A 102 17.20 1.54 2.33
C ASP A 102 16.93 2.44 1.10
N PHE A 103 16.45 1.87 0.00
CA PHE A 103 16.04 2.63 -1.17
C PHE A 103 14.80 3.47 -0.89
N ALA A 104 13.79 2.89 -0.21
CA ALA A 104 12.57 3.59 0.15
C ALA A 104 12.86 4.79 1.06
N ALA A 105 13.66 4.61 2.12
CA ALA A 105 14.05 5.69 3.03
C ALA A 105 14.82 6.80 2.30
N ALA A 106 15.81 6.45 1.48
CA ALA A 106 16.60 7.41 0.72
C ALA A 106 15.73 8.22 -0.28
N LEU A 107 14.75 7.58 -0.93
CA LEU A 107 13.85 8.25 -1.85
C LEU A 107 12.88 9.20 -1.13
N LEU A 108 12.32 8.78 0.02
CA LEU A 108 11.48 9.64 0.85
C LEU A 108 12.29 10.84 1.40
N GLU A 109 13.50 10.60 1.89
CA GLU A 109 14.40 11.67 2.36
C GLU A 109 14.69 12.68 1.24
N ALA A 110 15.07 12.21 0.06
CA ALA A 110 15.34 13.06 -1.09
C ALA A 110 14.10 13.87 -1.51
N ALA A 111 12.90 13.28 -1.45
CA ALA A 111 11.65 13.98 -1.70
C ALA A 111 11.41 15.10 -0.66
N LYS A 112 11.56 14.81 0.63
CA LYS A 112 11.44 15.79 1.73
C LYS A 112 12.42 16.93 1.59
N GLN A 113 13.70 16.66 1.28
CA GLN A 113 14.72 17.70 1.04
C GLN A 113 14.36 18.61 -0.14
N ASN A 114 13.51 18.16 -1.05
CA ASN A 114 12.98 18.94 -2.17
C ASN A 114 11.60 19.58 -1.88
N GLY A 115 11.12 19.54 -0.63
CA GLY A 115 9.83 20.11 -0.23
C GLY A 115 8.63 19.39 -0.83
N ILE A 116 8.77 18.09 -1.12
CA ILE A 116 7.70 17.24 -1.64
C ILE A 116 7.12 16.43 -0.49
N ASN A 117 5.80 16.48 -0.34
CA ASN A 117 5.07 15.67 0.63
C ASN A 117 5.22 14.18 0.32
N THR A 118 5.29 13.35 1.35
CA THR A 118 5.60 11.92 1.23
C THR A 118 4.54 11.04 1.87
N ALA A 119 4.25 9.92 1.22
CA ALA A 119 3.36 8.89 1.74
C ALA A 119 3.90 7.50 1.42
N ILE A 120 3.47 6.50 2.18
CA ILE A 120 3.63 5.10 1.83
C ILE A 120 2.30 4.35 1.93
N GLU A 121 2.17 3.35 1.09
CA GLU A 121 1.20 2.26 1.23
C GLU A 121 1.94 1.01 1.66
N THR A 122 1.50 0.41 2.76
CA THR A 122 2.23 -0.70 3.38
C THR A 122 1.32 -1.64 4.15
N THR A 123 1.74 -2.88 4.25
CA THR A 123 1.21 -3.81 5.25
C THR A 123 2.03 -3.79 6.54
N ALA A 124 3.18 -3.14 6.52
CA ALA A 124 4.18 -3.17 7.58
C ALA A 124 4.65 -4.59 7.98
N CYS A 125 4.55 -5.57 7.07
CA CYS A 125 5.02 -6.94 7.30
C CYS A 125 6.54 -7.03 7.14
N ALA A 126 7.26 -6.42 8.08
CA ALA A 126 8.72 -6.36 8.10
C ALA A 126 9.24 -6.15 9.53
N PRO A 127 10.51 -6.50 9.84
CA PRO A 127 11.13 -6.11 11.10
C PRO A 127 11.05 -4.59 11.31
N PHE A 128 10.68 -4.15 12.52
CA PHE A 128 10.42 -2.74 12.80
C PHE A 128 11.61 -1.82 12.51
N GLY A 129 12.85 -2.26 12.70
CA GLY A 129 14.02 -1.46 12.35
C GLY A 129 14.11 -1.04 10.86
N LYS A 130 13.40 -1.74 9.96
CA LYS A 130 13.23 -1.29 8.58
C LYS A 130 12.23 -0.14 8.49
N ILE A 131 11.14 -0.20 9.27
CA ILE A 131 10.10 0.83 9.32
C ILE A 131 10.67 2.12 9.91
N GLU A 132 11.43 2.01 11.00
CA GLU A 132 12.08 3.14 11.67
C GLU A 132 12.93 4.00 10.73
N LYS A 133 13.53 3.42 9.69
CA LYS A 133 14.29 4.17 8.68
C LYS A 133 13.42 5.12 7.87
N LEU A 134 12.14 4.79 7.67
CA LEU A 134 11.22 5.56 6.83
C LEU A 134 10.48 6.63 7.64
N LEU A 135 10.17 6.37 8.92
CA LEU A 135 9.32 7.23 9.75
C LEU A 135 9.72 8.72 9.77
N PRO A 136 11.03 9.10 9.88
CA PRO A 136 11.43 10.50 9.89
C PRO A 136 11.12 11.25 8.59
N HIS A 137 10.92 10.52 7.50
CA HIS A 137 10.74 11.04 6.16
C HIS A 137 9.30 10.90 5.65
N LEU A 138 8.35 10.46 6.51
CA LEU A 138 6.95 10.24 6.16
C LEU A 138 6.05 11.37 6.67
N ASP A 139 5.17 11.85 5.77
CA ASP A 139 4.04 12.71 6.15
C ASP A 139 2.76 11.90 6.35
N TYR A 140 2.57 10.81 5.60
CA TYR A 140 1.39 9.93 5.68
C TYR A 140 1.78 8.45 5.58
N CYS A 141 1.20 7.64 6.45
CA CYS A 141 1.29 6.18 6.41
C CYS A 141 -0.10 5.59 6.16
N LEU A 142 -0.30 5.00 4.99
CA LEU A 142 -1.52 4.29 4.61
C LEU A 142 -1.27 2.80 4.84
N MET A 143 -1.78 2.26 5.95
CA MET A 143 -1.45 0.91 6.37
C MET A 143 -2.62 -0.05 6.22
N ASP A 144 -2.39 -1.15 5.55
CA ASP A 144 -3.39 -2.18 5.32
C ASP A 144 -3.45 -3.18 6.48
N ILE A 145 -4.60 -3.25 7.16
CA ILE A 145 -4.98 -4.36 8.06
C ILE A 145 -6.07 -5.16 7.37
N LYS A 146 -5.78 -6.43 7.09
CA LYS A 146 -6.62 -7.23 6.20
C LYS A 146 -7.53 -8.21 6.94
N HIS A 147 -7.14 -8.68 8.10
CA HIS A 147 -7.90 -9.58 8.98
C HIS A 147 -7.32 -9.59 10.39
N MET A 148 -8.17 -9.75 11.43
CA MET A 148 -7.70 -9.88 12.80
C MET A 148 -7.35 -11.32 13.18
N ASP A 149 -7.99 -12.32 12.57
CA ASP A 149 -7.64 -13.75 12.72
C ASP A 149 -6.39 -14.08 11.92
N SER A 150 -5.32 -14.50 12.61
CA SER A 150 -4.02 -14.81 12.02
C SER A 150 -4.05 -16.02 11.09
N ILE A 151 -4.86 -17.04 11.40
CA ILE A 151 -4.99 -18.25 10.60
C ILE A 151 -5.60 -17.91 9.25
N LYS A 152 -6.72 -17.18 9.25
CA LYS A 152 -7.36 -16.68 8.03
C LYS A 152 -6.46 -15.72 7.25
N HIS A 153 -5.78 -14.79 7.94
CA HIS A 153 -4.84 -13.90 7.30
C HIS A 153 -3.76 -14.68 6.56
N LYS A 154 -3.13 -15.67 7.23
CA LYS A 154 -2.11 -16.54 6.63
C LYS A 154 -2.65 -17.38 5.47
N GLU A 155 -3.86 -17.89 5.56
CA GLU A 155 -4.49 -18.65 4.47
C GLU A 155 -4.56 -17.84 3.18
N PHE A 156 -5.00 -16.58 3.27
CA PHE A 156 -5.28 -15.73 2.10
C PHE A 156 -4.08 -14.89 1.64
N THR A 157 -3.10 -14.63 2.51
CA THR A 157 -1.95 -13.76 2.21
C THR A 157 -0.60 -14.47 2.29
N LYS A 158 -0.56 -15.71 2.80
CA LYS A 158 0.63 -16.52 3.09
C LYS A 158 1.50 -16.02 4.25
N GLN A 159 1.09 -14.95 4.93
CA GLN A 159 1.77 -14.44 6.13
C GLN A 159 0.79 -14.35 7.30
N PRO A 160 1.22 -14.65 8.54
CA PRO A 160 0.45 -14.33 9.73
C PRO A 160 0.38 -12.81 9.95
N ASN A 161 -0.50 -12.32 10.83
CA ASN A 161 -0.73 -10.88 11.03
C ASN A 161 -0.14 -10.30 12.32
N GLU A 162 0.43 -11.11 13.21
CA GLU A 162 0.90 -10.66 14.53
C GLU A 162 1.92 -9.52 14.39
N LEU A 163 2.92 -9.69 13.52
CA LEU A 163 3.93 -8.67 13.25
C LEU A 163 3.33 -7.40 12.66
N ILE A 164 2.30 -7.55 11.81
CA ILE A 164 1.60 -6.43 11.20
C ILE A 164 0.88 -5.60 12.28
N LEU A 165 0.13 -6.26 13.17
CA LEU A 165 -0.60 -5.61 14.25
C LEU A 165 0.34 -4.96 15.28
N GLU A 166 1.44 -5.64 15.66
CA GLU A 166 2.47 -5.06 16.52
C GLU A 166 3.07 -3.80 15.88
N ASN A 167 3.42 -3.87 14.59
CA ASN A 167 3.97 -2.73 13.88
C ASN A 167 2.97 -1.56 13.75
N ALA A 168 1.67 -1.83 13.60
CA ALA A 168 0.64 -0.79 13.60
C ALA A 168 0.64 0.00 14.91
N GLU A 169 0.72 -0.70 16.06
CA GLU A 169 0.84 -0.05 17.38
C GLU A 169 2.11 0.78 17.52
N ARG A 170 3.24 0.26 17.05
CA ARG A 170 4.54 0.95 17.13
C ARG A 170 4.58 2.18 16.24
N ILE A 171 4.04 2.09 15.00
CA ILE A 171 3.91 3.22 14.08
C ILE A 171 3.00 4.30 14.69
N ALA A 172 1.84 3.92 15.25
CA ALA A 172 0.95 4.86 15.90
C ALA A 172 1.61 5.56 17.11
N LYS A 173 2.34 4.81 17.95
CA LYS A 173 3.09 5.35 19.09
C LYS A 173 4.23 6.30 18.70
N SER A 174 4.78 6.18 17.49
CA SER A 174 5.81 7.10 16.98
C SER A 174 5.26 8.50 16.61
N GLY A 175 3.94 8.66 16.60
CA GLY A 175 3.29 9.91 16.22
C GLY A 175 3.14 10.10 14.70
N ALA A 176 3.40 9.06 13.90
CA ALA A 176 3.17 9.10 12.47
C ALA A 176 1.69 9.32 12.14
N ASN A 177 1.41 10.07 11.08
CA ASN A 177 0.04 10.25 10.59
C ASN A 177 -0.44 8.96 9.89
N LEU A 178 -1.06 8.11 10.68
CA LEU A 178 -1.45 6.75 10.30
C LEU A 178 -2.94 6.70 9.93
N THR A 179 -3.22 6.22 8.72
CA THR A 179 -4.56 5.86 8.26
C THR A 179 -4.61 4.35 8.05
N ILE A 180 -5.60 3.69 8.65
CA ILE A 180 -5.82 2.25 8.44
C ILE A 180 -6.67 2.06 7.20
N ARG A 181 -6.26 1.10 6.36
CA ARG A 181 -7.01 0.68 5.18
C ARG A 181 -7.33 -0.80 5.26
N THR A 182 -8.50 -1.17 4.78
CA THR A 182 -8.92 -2.57 4.73
C THR A 182 -9.50 -2.88 3.36
N PRO A 183 -8.82 -3.69 2.54
CA PRO A 183 -9.44 -4.24 1.34
C PRO A 183 -10.55 -5.21 1.78
N VAL A 184 -11.79 -4.91 1.36
CA VAL A 184 -12.97 -5.69 1.71
C VAL A 184 -13.17 -6.77 0.65
N ILE A 185 -12.81 -8.00 1.01
CA ILE A 185 -12.82 -9.14 0.09
C ILE A 185 -13.96 -10.09 0.48
N PRO A 186 -14.94 -10.32 -0.39
CA PRO A 186 -16.01 -11.28 -0.13
C PRO A 186 -15.47 -12.66 0.24
N THR A 187 -16.09 -13.31 1.22
CA THR A 187 -15.71 -14.61 1.79
C THR A 187 -14.47 -14.61 2.69
N PHE A 188 -13.75 -13.49 2.76
CA PHE A 188 -12.55 -13.37 3.60
C PHE A 188 -12.81 -12.51 4.84
N ASN A 189 -13.13 -11.23 4.64
CA ASN A 189 -13.26 -10.26 5.74
C ASN A 189 -14.49 -9.33 5.60
N ASP A 190 -15.42 -9.63 4.72
CA ASP A 190 -16.57 -8.80 4.36
C ASP A 190 -17.75 -8.93 5.33
N THR A 191 -17.51 -9.33 6.58
CA THR A 191 -18.53 -9.45 7.63
C THR A 191 -18.51 -8.24 8.57
N GLU A 192 -19.65 -7.90 9.17
CA GLU A 192 -19.76 -6.84 10.15
C GLU A 192 -18.89 -7.11 11.38
N GLU A 193 -18.76 -8.38 11.75
CA GLU A 193 -17.95 -8.86 12.87
C GLU A 193 -16.46 -8.57 12.64
N GLU A 194 -15.93 -8.93 11.47
CA GLU A 194 -14.53 -8.77 11.14
C GLU A 194 -14.16 -7.29 10.94
N ILE A 195 -14.96 -6.55 10.18
CA ILE A 195 -14.75 -5.10 9.99
C ILE A 195 -14.88 -4.37 11.34
N GLY A 196 -15.81 -4.78 12.20
CA GLY A 196 -15.93 -4.27 13.57
C GLY A 196 -14.71 -4.59 14.44
N ALA A 197 -14.13 -5.77 14.29
CA ALA A 197 -12.91 -6.14 15.01
C ALA A 197 -11.70 -5.29 14.56
N ILE A 198 -11.54 -5.08 13.25
CA ILE A 198 -10.49 -4.20 12.71
C ILE A 198 -10.71 -2.74 13.16
N ALA A 199 -11.95 -2.22 13.07
CA ALA A 199 -12.27 -0.87 13.49
C ALA A 199 -12.02 -0.64 15.00
N ARG A 200 -12.37 -1.63 15.83
CA ARG A 200 -12.06 -1.62 17.27
C ARG A 200 -10.55 -1.56 17.54
N PHE A 201 -9.76 -2.32 16.78
CA PHE A 201 -8.32 -2.26 16.88
C PHE A 201 -7.80 -0.88 16.47
N ALA A 202 -8.21 -0.40 15.28
CA ALA A 202 -7.79 0.89 14.73
C ALA A 202 -8.14 2.06 15.66
N SER A 203 -9.34 2.07 16.28
CA SER A 203 -9.79 3.13 17.19
C SER A 203 -8.98 3.24 18.50
N ARG A 204 -8.24 2.18 18.86
CA ARG A 204 -7.35 2.18 20.04
C ARG A 204 -5.93 2.63 19.73
N LEU A 205 -5.57 2.76 18.46
CA LEU A 205 -4.25 3.20 18.05
C LEU A 205 -4.11 4.71 18.25
N PRO A 206 -3.07 5.20 18.96
CA PRO A 206 -2.88 6.62 19.18
C PRO A 206 -2.83 7.42 17.88
N GLY A 207 -3.62 8.48 17.77
CA GLY A 207 -3.62 9.40 16.64
C GLY A 207 -4.37 8.91 15.39
N VAL A 208 -4.81 7.66 15.32
CA VAL A 208 -5.61 7.15 14.19
C VAL A 208 -7.02 7.73 14.27
N LYS A 209 -7.44 8.38 13.19
CA LYS A 209 -8.75 9.04 13.08
C LYS A 209 -9.58 8.50 11.92
N GLU A 210 -8.94 7.88 10.95
CA GLU A 210 -9.58 7.44 9.71
C GLU A 210 -9.33 5.96 9.44
N MET A 211 -10.33 5.30 8.88
CA MET A 211 -10.23 3.97 8.31
C MET A 211 -10.90 3.95 6.94
N HIS A 212 -10.20 3.44 5.93
CA HIS A 212 -10.71 3.34 4.58
C HIS A 212 -11.07 1.89 4.26
N LEU A 213 -12.25 1.68 3.72
CA LEU A 213 -12.72 0.39 3.21
C LEU A 213 -12.53 0.37 1.70
N LEU A 214 -11.65 -0.49 1.21
CA LEU A 214 -11.33 -0.58 -0.22
C LEU A 214 -12.13 -1.73 -0.84
N PRO A 215 -13.17 -1.46 -1.65
CA PRO A 215 -13.96 -2.51 -2.27
C PRO A 215 -13.08 -3.42 -3.15
N TYR A 216 -13.30 -4.74 -3.02
CA TYR A 216 -12.64 -5.71 -3.90
C TYR A 216 -12.97 -5.43 -5.37
N HIS A 217 -11.98 -5.60 -6.23
CA HIS A 217 -12.10 -5.53 -7.69
C HIS A 217 -11.19 -6.56 -8.36
N ARG A 218 -11.47 -6.89 -9.63
CA ARG A 218 -10.73 -7.91 -10.40
C ARG A 218 -9.69 -7.33 -11.36
N ILE A 219 -9.25 -6.10 -11.17
CA ILE A 219 -8.31 -5.42 -12.09
C ILE A 219 -6.98 -6.19 -12.28
N GLY A 220 -6.55 -6.94 -11.25
CA GLY A 220 -5.32 -7.75 -11.35
C GLY A 220 -5.45 -9.07 -12.11
N GLN A 221 -6.66 -9.53 -12.42
CA GLN A 221 -6.90 -10.87 -12.95
C GLN A 221 -6.09 -11.19 -14.23
N ASP A 222 -6.12 -10.30 -15.22
CA ASP A 222 -5.41 -10.51 -16.47
C ASP A 222 -3.89 -10.54 -16.30
N LYS A 223 -3.38 -9.83 -15.29
CA LYS A 223 -1.96 -9.84 -14.94
C LYS A 223 -1.51 -11.20 -14.39
N TYR A 224 -2.37 -11.88 -13.62
CA TYR A 224 -2.06 -13.26 -13.18
C TYR A 224 -1.91 -14.20 -14.37
N THR A 225 -2.87 -14.18 -15.30
CA THR A 225 -2.78 -14.97 -16.54
C THR A 225 -1.53 -14.61 -17.33
N GLY A 226 -1.25 -13.31 -17.45
CA GLY A 226 -0.06 -12.83 -18.17
C GLY A 226 1.28 -13.21 -17.56
N LEU A 227 1.29 -13.53 -16.24
CA LEU A 227 2.44 -14.06 -15.50
C LEU A 227 2.48 -15.60 -15.45
N GLY A 228 1.56 -16.29 -16.15
CA GLY A 228 1.41 -17.75 -16.06
C GLY A 228 0.92 -18.24 -14.69
N ARG A 229 0.19 -17.41 -13.96
CA ARG A 229 -0.33 -17.70 -12.60
C ARG A 229 -1.85 -17.84 -12.62
N GLU A 230 -2.39 -18.68 -11.74
CA GLU A 230 -3.83 -18.81 -11.55
C GLU A 230 -4.36 -17.67 -10.67
N TYR A 231 -5.50 -17.06 -11.08
CA TYR A 231 -6.27 -16.13 -10.25
C TYR A 231 -7.41 -16.86 -9.56
N THR A 232 -7.20 -17.22 -8.29
CA THR A 232 -8.10 -18.10 -7.53
C THR A 232 -9.44 -17.46 -7.14
N LEU A 233 -9.60 -16.14 -7.30
CA LEU A 233 -10.84 -15.41 -6.95
C LEU A 233 -11.66 -14.99 -8.17
N SER A 234 -11.49 -15.64 -9.32
CA SER A 234 -12.21 -15.32 -10.57
C SER A 234 -13.74 -15.42 -10.43
N HIS A 235 -14.23 -16.28 -9.51
CA HIS A 235 -15.64 -16.50 -9.22
C HIS A 235 -16.24 -15.50 -8.22
N ILE A 236 -15.41 -14.69 -7.55
CA ILE A 236 -15.86 -13.73 -6.55
C ILE A 236 -16.30 -12.43 -7.24
N THR A 237 -17.51 -11.96 -6.93
CA THR A 237 -18.04 -10.67 -7.38
C THR A 237 -17.67 -9.55 -6.40
N PRO A 238 -17.40 -8.33 -6.89
CA PRO A 238 -17.22 -7.17 -6.00
C PRO A 238 -18.43 -7.00 -5.05
N PRO A 239 -18.19 -6.49 -3.83
CA PRO A 239 -19.28 -6.20 -2.90
C PRO A 239 -20.19 -5.10 -3.44
N GLU A 240 -21.49 -5.22 -3.20
CA GLU A 240 -22.48 -4.20 -3.56
C GLU A 240 -22.32 -2.94 -2.70
N ASN A 241 -22.72 -1.78 -3.24
CA ASN A 241 -22.61 -0.49 -2.55
C ASN A 241 -23.34 -0.51 -1.20
N GLU A 242 -24.56 -1.09 -1.15
CA GLU A 242 -25.32 -1.20 0.10
C GLU A 242 -24.55 -1.94 1.20
N LYS A 243 -23.84 -3.02 0.84
CA LYS A 243 -22.98 -3.75 1.77
C LYS A 243 -21.82 -2.88 2.26
N MET A 244 -21.15 -2.16 1.36
CA MET A 244 -20.07 -1.26 1.72
C MET A 244 -20.53 -0.14 2.65
N GLU A 245 -21.71 0.43 2.41
CA GLU A 245 -22.33 1.44 3.28
C GLU A 245 -22.67 0.91 4.68
N LYS A 246 -23.15 -0.35 4.79
CA LYS A 246 -23.36 -1.01 6.08
C LYS A 246 -22.04 -1.15 6.84
N LEU A 247 -21.00 -1.64 6.20
CA LEU A 247 -19.68 -1.78 6.79
C LEU A 247 -19.07 -0.42 7.18
N GLN A 248 -19.30 0.62 6.39
CA GLN A 248 -18.90 1.99 6.72
C GLN A 248 -19.55 2.47 8.03
N LYS A 249 -20.84 2.21 8.22
CA LYS A 249 -21.55 2.55 9.48
C LYS A 249 -20.97 1.80 10.68
N ILE A 250 -20.55 0.55 10.50
CA ILE A 250 -19.85 -0.22 11.54
C ILE A 250 -18.54 0.49 11.95
N VAL A 251 -17.70 0.89 10.98
CA VAL A 251 -16.47 1.63 11.28
C VAL A 251 -16.78 2.93 12.03
N GLN A 252 -17.77 3.68 11.59
CA GLN A 252 -18.20 4.94 12.24
C GLN A 252 -18.67 4.74 13.69
N SER A 253 -19.29 3.60 14.00
CA SER A 253 -19.73 3.30 15.38
C SER A 253 -18.57 3.19 16.39
N TYR A 254 -17.33 3.02 15.92
CA TYR A 254 -16.11 3.03 16.75
C TYR A 254 -15.45 4.43 16.83
N GLY A 255 -16.11 5.48 16.35
CA GLY A 255 -15.62 6.87 16.42
C GLY A 255 -14.60 7.24 15.34
N LEU A 256 -14.44 6.41 14.32
CA LEU A 256 -13.53 6.66 13.19
C LEU A 256 -14.25 7.35 12.02
N VAL A 257 -13.56 8.22 11.31
CA VAL A 257 -14.00 8.68 9.98
C VAL A 257 -13.83 7.52 9.02
N ALA A 258 -14.92 7.06 8.42
CA ALA A 258 -14.91 5.94 7.47
C ALA A 258 -15.10 6.42 6.05
N LYS A 259 -14.21 6.02 5.13
CA LYS A 259 -14.31 6.29 3.69
C LYS A 259 -14.44 4.97 2.93
N ILE A 260 -15.19 4.98 1.83
CA ILE A 260 -15.23 3.91 0.86
C ILE A 260 -14.37 4.34 -0.33
N GLY A 261 -13.37 3.53 -0.66
CA GLY A 261 -12.29 3.90 -1.57
C GLY A 261 -11.11 4.57 -0.85
N GLY A 262 -10.07 4.90 -1.59
CA GLY A 262 -8.85 5.52 -1.08
C GLY A 262 -8.73 6.99 -1.45
#